data_1c2f2f8c43e84e7a561308e0d73e8f80
#
_entry.id   1c2f2f8c43e84e7a561308e0d73e8f80
#
_cell.length_a   1.000
_cell.length_b   1.000
_cell.length_c   1.000
_cell.angle_alpha   90.00
_cell.angle_beta   90.00
_cell.angle_gamma   90.00
#
_symmetry.space_group_name_H-M   'P 1'
#
loop_
_entity.id
_entity.type
_entity.pdbx_description
1 polymer ?
#
loop_
_entity_poly.entity_id
_entity_poly.type
_entity_poly.pdbx_seq_one_letter_code
_entity_poly.pdbx_strand_id
1 'polypeptide(L)'
;MMYKSFDYKKIQEECGIFGGCSSSGNIAPYIKCGLLKLQHRGQESAGICCGDDEQVLLKDFGLVNTVLSDSATETLEGSFAIGHVRYSTFRDDRKENIQPLKIRYLGEDVSLAHNGNVSQAALIREKFERMGEVFLSASDSEVILKRIVFSLKKKPSLWTFDEVAKCLCENFSLGSYCVLIYTPSRIMAFRDPYGFRPMMFAQCAEGNFAASEDVAFFGLNVKKITEIQPGCGVEITRDGCEIKTFDTSKEHKKCVFEQIYFASAASNIFSKNVYQTRVELGRLLAKSEDKNFCADVAVPVMDSGLGCAIGYSGESKIPFHLGLVRNNWATRSFIQPGQSKRVHNVREKFIPVKYVVEGKRVVLVDDSLVRGTTSKRIIKVLKEAGAKEVHMRSVSPKIINTCIWGVDIPTKEELISYNSNECEIAKEIGADSVKFLSLEDLGLVFDGPLWCRNCFLKERL
;
A
#
# COMPACT_ATOMS: atom_id res chain seq x y z
N MET A 1 -33.70 7.96 -15.71
CA MET A 1 -33.80 7.35 -14.36
C MET A 1 -32.58 7.74 -13.57
N MET A 2 -32.72 8.60 -12.57
CA MET A 2 -31.63 9.06 -11.69
C MET A 2 -31.14 7.89 -10.87
N TYR A 3 -29.86 7.52 -11.05
CA TYR A 3 -29.18 6.64 -10.14
C TYR A 3 -29.03 7.36 -8.79
N LYS A 4 -29.80 6.95 -7.78
CA LYS A 4 -29.50 7.26 -6.39
C LYS A 4 -28.16 6.61 -6.06
N SER A 5 -27.14 7.41 -5.83
CA SER A 5 -25.87 6.99 -5.30
C SER A 5 -26.12 6.41 -3.92
N PHE A 6 -26.09 5.10 -3.80
CA PHE A 6 -25.95 4.44 -2.51
C PHE A 6 -24.54 4.73 -2.01
N ASP A 7 -24.46 5.50 -0.95
CA ASP A 7 -23.24 5.88 -0.24
C ASP A 7 -22.71 4.68 0.55
N TYR A 8 -22.22 3.66 -0.17
CA TYR A 8 -21.34 2.66 0.44
C TYR A 8 -20.02 3.36 0.71
N LYS A 9 -19.75 3.70 1.98
CA LYS A 9 -18.44 4.16 2.42
C LYS A 9 -17.42 3.10 2.03
N LYS A 10 -16.73 3.32 0.92
CA LYS A 10 -15.75 2.40 0.35
C LYS A 10 -14.60 2.24 1.33
N ILE A 11 -14.35 1.01 1.78
CA ILE A 11 -13.11 0.62 2.44
C ILE A 11 -12.05 0.61 1.33
N GLN A 12 -11.08 1.51 1.42
CA GLN A 12 -9.93 1.57 0.51
C GLN A 12 -8.71 1.13 1.30
N GLU A 13 -7.99 0.13 0.81
CA GLU A 13 -6.93 -0.57 1.54
C GLU A 13 -5.59 -0.42 0.80
N GLU A 14 -4.54 -0.12 1.57
CA GLU A 14 -3.14 -0.19 1.16
C GLU A 14 -2.53 -1.35 1.93
N CYS A 15 -2.51 -2.54 1.32
CA CYS A 15 -2.19 -3.77 2.01
C CYS A 15 -0.86 -4.35 1.53
N GLY A 16 -0.29 -5.26 2.32
CA GLY A 16 0.81 -6.11 1.90
C GLY A 16 0.41 -7.58 1.98
N ILE A 17 0.71 -8.33 0.94
CA ILE A 17 0.48 -9.78 0.88
C ILE A 17 1.82 -10.51 0.74
N PHE A 18 1.92 -11.68 1.39
CA PHE A 18 3.04 -12.59 1.28
C PHE A 18 2.55 -14.03 1.42
N GLY A 19 2.94 -14.92 0.53
CA GLY A 19 2.52 -16.31 0.61
C GLY A 19 3.36 -17.23 -0.27
N GLY A 20 3.29 -18.53 -0.03
CA GLY A 20 4.08 -19.48 -0.79
C GLY A 20 4.04 -20.90 -0.24
N CYS A 21 5.01 -21.70 -0.68
CA CYS A 21 5.23 -23.07 -0.25
C CYS A 21 6.67 -23.24 0.24
N SER A 22 6.84 -23.80 1.43
CA SER A 22 8.16 -24.14 1.99
C SER A 22 8.54 -25.57 1.66
N SER A 23 9.78 -25.78 1.30
CA SER A 23 10.38 -27.10 1.08
C SER A 23 10.62 -27.88 2.37
N SER A 24 10.68 -27.21 3.51
CA SER A 24 10.95 -27.81 4.84
C SER A 24 9.69 -28.22 5.60
N GLY A 25 8.48 -27.92 5.10
CA GLY A 25 7.21 -28.21 5.78
C GLY A 25 6.85 -27.26 6.93
N ASN A 26 7.67 -26.24 7.23
CA ASN A 26 7.39 -25.22 8.21
C ASN A 26 7.49 -23.82 7.58
N ILE A 27 6.37 -23.30 7.08
CA ILE A 27 6.32 -22.04 6.35
C ILE A 27 6.06 -20.82 7.23
N ALA A 28 5.38 -20.96 8.36
CA ALA A 28 4.89 -19.84 9.16
C ALA A 28 5.96 -18.82 9.57
N PRO A 29 7.20 -19.21 9.98
CA PRO A 29 8.27 -18.25 10.27
C PRO A 29 8.67 -17.40 9.07
N TYR A 30 8.69 -17.97 7.87
CA TYR A 30 9.04 -17.23 6.65
C TYR A 30 7.96 -16.21 6.30
N ILE A 31 6.67 -16.58 6.43
CA ILE A 31 5.56 -15.65 6.21
C ILE A 31 5.62 -14.49 7.22
N LYS A 32 5.82 -14.78 8.50
CA LYS A 32 6.01 -13.76 9.53
C LYS A 32 7.15 -12.80 9.18
N CYS A 33 8.32 -13.32 8.82
CA CYS A 33 9.47 -12.51 8.44
C CYS A 33 9.18 -11.62 7.21
N GLY A 34 8.50 -12.14 6.20
CA GLY A 34 8.11 -11.38 5.02
C GLY A 34 7.09 -10.28 5.34
N LEU A 35 6.07 -10.60 6.15
CA LEU A 35 5.06 -9.62 6.58
C LEU A 35 5.66 -8.50 7.45
N LEU A 36 6.67 -8.80 8.28
CA LEU A 36 7.41 -7.78 9.04
C LEU A 36 8.07 -6.76 8.12
N LYS A 37 8.61 -7.19 6.99
CA LYS A 37 9.23 -6.31 5.99
C LYS A 37 8.20 -5.54 5.16
N LEU A 38 6.96 -6.03 5.11
CA LEU A 38 5.81 -5.35 4.50
C LEU A 38 4.99 -4.52 5.50
N GLN A 39 5.41 -4.43 6.78
CA GLN A 39 4.65 -3.73 7.83
C GLN A 39 4.39 -2.24 7.52
N HIS A 40 5.23 -1.60 6.70
CA HIS A 40 5.02 -0.23 6.23
C HIS A 40 3.75 -0.08 5.38
N ARG A 41 3.30 -1.15 4.71
CA ARG A 41 2.07 -1.19 3.90
C ARG A 41 0.80 -1.32 4.75
N GLY A 42 0.91 -1.85 5.98
CA GLY A 42 -0.25 -2.00 6.85
C GLY A 42 0.14 -2.18 8.31
N GLN A 43 -0.45 -1.41 9.23
CA GLN A 43 -0.13 -1.43 10.66
C GLN A 43 -1.37 -1.52 11.55
N GLU A 44 -2.54 -1.77 10.98
CA GLU A 44 -3.79 -1.89 11.72
C GLU A 44 -4.01 -3.32 12.19
N SER A 45 -3.84 -4.26 11.30
CA SER A 45 -4.02 -5.68 11.59
C SER A 45 -3.10 -6.55 10.76
N ALA A 46 -2.89 -7.77 11.21
CA ALA A 46 -2.11 -8.79 10.53
C ALA A 46 -2.81 -10.14 10.62
N GLY A 47 -2.48 -11.02 9.68
CA GLY A 47 -2.99 -12.39 9.71
C GLY A 47 -2.19 -13.32 8.83
N ILE A 48 -2.29 -14.60 9.15
CA ILE A 48 -1.73 -15.74 8.43
C ILE A 48 -2.76 -16.85 8.35
N CYS A 49 -2.83 -17.52 7.21
CA CYS A 49 -3.53 -18.79 7.04
C CYS A 49 -2.51 -19.83 6.58
N CYS A 50 -2.32 -20.88 7.36
CA CYS A 50 -1.25 -21.87 7.20
C CYS A 50 -1.82 -23.28 7.34
N GLY A 51 -1.23 -24.27 6.66
CA GLY A 51 -1.59 -25.67 6.78
C GLY A 51 -1.15 -26.49 5.58
N ASP A 52 -1.73 -27.66 5.43
CA ASP A 52 -1.65 -28.50 4.25
C ASP A 52 -3.08 -28.88 3.82
N ASP A 53 -3.68 -29.90 4.42
CA ASP A 53 -5.07 -30.32 4.12
C ASP A 53 -6.10 -29.45 4.85
N GLU A 54 -5.84 -29.14 6.11
CA GLU A 54 -6.63 -28.22 6.91
C GLU A 54 -5.86 -26.90 7.12
N GLN A 55 -6.57 -25.80 6.95
CA GLN A 55 -5.98 -24.47 7.07
C GLN A 55 -6.28 -23.88 8.46
N VAL A 56 -5.25 -23.52 9.19
CA VAL A 56 -5.34 -22.77 10.45
C VAL A 56 -5.23 -21.28 10.16
N LEU A 57 -6.21 -20.50 10.63
CA LEU A 57 -6.26 -19.05 10.46
C LEU A 57 -5.96 -18.36 11.79
N LEU A 58 -4.90 -17.56 11.81
CA LEU A 58 -4.53 -16.67 12.92
C LEU A 58 -4.54 -15.23 12.44
N LYS A 59 -5.40 -14.37 13.01
CA LYS A 59 -5.48 -12.95 12.65
C LYS A 59 -6.05 -12.12 13.78
N ASP A 60 -5.53 -10.91 13.95
CA ASP A 60 -6.07 -9.92 14.90
C ASP A 60 -5.64 -8.50 14.53
N PHE A 61 -6.17 -7.53 15.26
CA PHE A 61 -5.68 -6.15 15.26
C PHE A 61 -4.30 -6.07 15.89
N GLY A 62 -3.43 -5.27 15.29
CA GLY A 62 -2.07 -5.03 15.78
C GLY A 62 -0.99 -5.26 14.73
N LEU A 63 0.24 -5.03 15.15
CA LEU A 63 1.42 -5.25 14.32
C LEU A 63 1.73 -6.75 14.19
N VAL A 64 2.46 -7.11 13.14
CA VAL A 64 2.85 -8.51 12.86
C VAL A 64 3.47 -9.18 14.08
N ASN A 65 4.43 -8.55 14.77
CA ASN A 65 5.06 -9.14 15.97
C ASN A 65 4.10 -9.36 17.15
N THR A 66 3.01 -8.58 17.21
CA THR A 66 2.01 -8.73 18.27
C THR A 66 1.03 -9.86 17.94
N VAL A 67 0.55 -9.89 16.69
CA VAL A 67 -0.46 -10.88 16.25
C VAL A 67 0.19 -12.23 15.99
N LEU A 68 1.34 -12.23 15.30
CA LEU A 68 2.12 -13.42 14.96
C LEU A 68 3.33 -13.51 15.90
N SER A 69 3.10 -13.61 17.22
CA SER A 69 4.17 -13.83 18.19
C SER A 69 4.94 -15.12 17.89
N ASP A 70 6.16 -15.28 18.41
CA ASP A 70 6.95 -16.49 18.16
C ASP A 70 6.18 -17.73 18.66
N SER A 71 5.63 -17.66 19.87
CA SER A 71 4.82 -18.73 20.44
C SER A 71 3.57 -19.08 19.61
N ALA A 72 2.93 -18.08 18.99
CA ALA A 72 1.77 -18.31 18.14
C ALA A 72 2.15 -18.92 16.79
N THR A 73 3.28 -18.50 16.21
CA THR A 73 3.77 -19.04 14.92
C THR A 73 4.38 -20.44 15.06
N GLU A 74 4.93 -20.79 16.22
CA GLU A 74 5.45 -22.15 16.52
C GLU A 74 4.35 -23.22 16.52
N THR A 75 3.09 -22.83 16.75
CA THR A 75 1.94 -23.75 16.70
C THR A 75 1.35 -23.95 15.30
N LEU A 76 1.82 -23.20 14.31
CA LEU A 76 1.34 -23.26 12.93
C LEU A 76 2.21 -24.21 12.12
N GLU A 77 1.68 -25.36 11.80
CA GLU A 77 2.33 -26.38 10.97
C GLU A 77 1.82 -26.33 9.54
N GLY A 78 2.64 -26.72 8.58
CA GLY A 78 2.27 -26.87 7.18
C GLY A 78 3.29 -26.29 6.20
N SER A 79 3.19 -26.74 4.97
CA SER A 79 4.08 -26.34 3.87
C SER A 79 3.57 -25.08 3.14
N PHE A 80 2.27 -24.81 3.20
CA PHE A 80 1.64 -23.69 2.50
C PHE A 80 1.12 -22.65 3.48
N ALA A 81 1.30 -21.38 3.14
CA ALA A 81 0.62 -20.30 3.85
C ALA A 81 0.48 -19.04 3.00
N ILE A 82 -0.56 -18.25 3.32
CA ILE A 82 -0.72 -16.88 2.88
C ILE A 82 -0.86 -15.96 4.07
N GLY A 83 -0.31 -14.76 3.97
CA GLY A 83 -0.36 -13.76 5.01
C GLY A 83 -0.70 -12.38 4.48
N HIS A 84 -1.13 -11.51 5.37
CA HIS A 84 -1.62 -10.18 5.04
C HIS A 84 -1.30 -9.17 6.16
N VAL A 85 -0.93 -7.95 5.77
CA VAL A 85 -0.90 -6.77 6.64
C VAL A 85 -1.85 -5.73 6.08
N ARG A 86 -2.72 -5.20 6.96
CA ARG A 86 -3.80 -4.29 6.58
C ARG A 86 -3.50 -2.86 6.98
N TYR A 87 -3.80 -1.95 6.08
CA TYR A 87 -3.97 -0.54 6.35
C TYR A 87 -5.44 -0.18 6.13
N SER A 88 -6.09 0.44 7.11
CA SER A 88 -7.42 0.99 6.91
C SER A 88 -7.47 2.42 7.42
N THR A 89 -8.08 3.32 6.66
CA THR A 89 -8.34 4.70 7.06
C THR A 89 -9.71 4.86 7.69
N PHE A 90 -10.56 3.86 7.51
CA PHE A 90 -11.87 3.78 8.14
C PHE A 90 -11.82 2.81 9.33
N ARG A 91 -12.23 3.28 10.52
CA ARG A 91 -12.46 2.40 11.67
C ARG A 91 -13.63 1.48 11.38
N ASP A 92 -13.34 0.35 10.82
CA ASP A 92 -14.22 -0.82 10.88
C ASP A 92 -13.58 -1.80 11.84
N ASP A 93 -14.01 -1.73 13.10
CA ASP A 93 -13.48 -2.54 14.22
C ASP A 93 -13.93 -4.03 14.10
N ARG A 94 -14.42 -4.45 12.94
CA ARG A 94 -14.85 -5.84 12.71
C ARG A 94 -13.66 -6.72 12.36
N LYS A 95 -13.44 -7.76 13.17
CA LYS A 95 -12.39 -8.76 12.92
C LYS A 95 -12.61 -9.53 11.60
N GLU A 96 -13.83 -9.56 11.10
CA GLU A 96 -14.21 -10.20 9.85
C GLU A 96 -13.55 -9.57 8.62
N ASN A 97 -13.20 -8.27 8.71
CA ASN A 97 -12.49 -7.58 7.63
C ASN A 97 -10.99 -7.86 7.60
N ILE A 98 -10.42 -8.44 8.67
CA ILE A 98 -9.00 -8.79 8.71
C ILE A 98 -8.76 -9.96 7.76
N GLN A 99 -7.71 -9.84 6.96
CA GLN A 99 -7.30 -10.90 6.03
C GLN A 99 -6.11 -11.70 6.60
N PRO A 100 -5.89 -12.94 6.13
CA PRO A 100 -6.61 -13.64 5.08
C PRO A 100 -8.07 -13.97 5.46
N LEU A 101 -8.92 -14.02 4.42
CA LEU A 101 -10.27 -14.55 4.56
C LEU A 101 -10.26 -16.05 4.28
N LYS A 102 -10.98 -16.83 5.10
CA LYS A 102 -11.08 -18.28 4.95
C LYS A 102 -12.53 -18.70 4.94
N ILE A 103 -12.89 -19.60 4.05
CA ILE A 103 -14.19 -20.26 4.02
C ILE A 103 -14.00 -21.77 3.81
N ARG A 104 -14.97 -22.56 4.26
CA ARG A 104 -15.05 -24.01 3.99
C ARG A 104 -16.12 -24.26 2.94
N TYR A 105 -15.72 -24.91 1.85
CA TYR A 105 -16.61 -25.20 0.73
C TYR A 105 -16.45 -26.63 0.25
N LEU A 106 -17.57 -27.38 0.17
CA LEU A 106 -17.61 -28.80 -0.20
C LEU A 106 -16.62 -29.68 0.60
N GLY A 107 -16.46 -29.33 1.90
CA GLY A 107 -15.60 -30.09 2.82
C GLY A 107 -14.12 -29.68 2.81
N GLU A 108 -13.71 -28.73 1.99
CA GLU A 108 -12.33 -28.25 1.87
C GLU A 108 -12.23 -26.77 2.24
N ASP A 109 -11.08 -26.36 2.78
CA ASP A 109 -10.78 -24.98 3.11
C ASP A 109 -10.23 -24.25 1.88
N VAL A 110 -10.60 -22.98 1.73
CA VAL A 110 -9.99 -22.06 0.77
C VAL A 110 -9.82 -20.68 1.42
N SER A 111 -8.67 -20.08 1.18
CA SER A 111 -8.36 -18.77 1.74
C SER A 111 -7.88 -17.79 0.68
N LEU A 112 -8.05 -16.51 0.97
CA LEU A 112 -7.67 -15.41 0.08
C LEU A 112 -7.03 -14.28 0.86
N ALA A 113 -5.91 -13.74 0.32
CA ALA A 113 -5.32 -12.48 0.70
C ALA A 113 -5.27 -11.55 -0.52
N HIS A 114 -5.66 -10.28 -0.34
CA HIS A 114 -5.84 -9.31 -1.42
C HIS A 114 -5.19 -7.98 -1.09
N ASN A 115 -4.48 -7.42 -2.06
CA ASN A 115 -4.00 -6.04 -2.07
C ASN A 115 -4.56 -5.36 -3.32
N GLY A 116 -5.46 -4.41 -3.13
CA GLY A 116 -6.10 -3.69 -4.22
C GLY A 116 -7.50 -3.19 -3.90
N ASN A 117 -8.27 -2.88 -4.96
CA ASN A 117 -9.67 -2.49 -4.83
C ASN A 117 -10.45 -2.89 -6.09
N VAL A 118 -11.57 -3.55 -5.88
CA VAL A 118 -12.46 -3.99 -6.95
C VAL A 118 -13.72 -3.15 -6.95
N SER A 119 -13.80 -2.21 -7.88
CA SER A 119 -14.92 -1.24 -7.95
C SER A 119 -16.29 -1.88 -8.19
N GLN A 120 -16.32 -3.05 -8.85
CA GLN A 120 -17.54 -3.81 -9.10
C GLN A 120 -18.04 -4.61 -7.89
N ALA A 121 -17.27 -4.73 -6.82
CA ALA A 121 -17.59 -5.56 -5.66
C ALA A 121 -18.97 -5.22 -5.06
N ALA A 122 -19.32 -3.94 -4.98
CA ALA A 122 -20.62 -3.51 -4.43
C ALA A 122 -21.81 -4.05 -5.24
N LEU A 123 -21.72 -4.00 -6.56
CA LEU A 123 -22.78 -4.52 -7.44
C LEU A 123 -22.90 -6.05 -7.38
N ILE A 124 -21.74 -6.73 -7.31
CA ILE A 124 -21.71 -8.20 -7.20
C ILE A 124 -22.28 -8.62 -5.84
N ARG A 125 -21.90 -7.93 -4.77
CA ARG A 125 -22.42 -8.15 -3.41
C ARG A 125 -23.95 -8.03 -3.37
N GLU A 126 -24.50 -6.90 -3.86
CA GLU A 126 -25.95 -6.69 -3.89
C GLU A 126 -26.68 -7.80 -4.63
N LYS A 127 -26.12 -8.28 -5.77
CA LYS A 127 -26.67 -9.39 -6.52
C LYS A 127 -26.70 -10.69 -5.70
N PHE A 128 -25.63 -10.99 -4.97
CA PHE A 128 -25.53 -12.19 -4.14
C PHE A 128 -26.45 -12.11 -2.91
N GLU A 129 -26.56 -10.95 -2.26
CA GLU A 129 -27.47 -10.73 -1.13
C GLU A 129 -28.92 -10.94 -1.54
N ARG A 130 -29.31 -10.48 -2.76
CA ARG A 130 -30.64 -10.78 -3.33
C ARG A 130 -30.89 -12.27 -3.62
N MET A 131 -29.82 -13.03 -3.78
CA MET A 131 -29.89 -14.51 -3.94
C MET A 131 -29.86 -15.26 -2.60
N GLY A 132 -29.81 -14.53 -1.47
CA GLY A 132 -29.79 -15.09 -0.13
C GLY A 132 -28.39 -15.36 0.44
N GLU A 133 -27.31 -14.92 -0.26
CA GLU A 133 -25.96 -15.03 0.27
C GLU A 133 -25.71 -14.02 1.39
N VAL A 134 -25.05 -14.48 2.46
CA VAL A 134 -24.68 -13.65 3.62
C VAL A 134 -23.20 -13.31 3.56
N PHE A 135 -22.87 -12.03 3.72
CA PHE A 135 -21.50 -11.55 3.84
C PHE A 135 -21.19 -11.22 5.30
N LEU A 136 -20.04 -11.68 5.77
CA LEU A 136 -19.57 -11.43 7.14
C LEU A 136 -18.77 -10.15 7.25
N SER A 137 -18.03 -9.80 6.20
CA SER A 137 -17.19 -8.60 6.12
C SER A 137 -17.79 -7.56 5.18
N ALA A 138 -17.28 -6.33 5.22
CA ALA A 138 -17.57 -5.30 4.23
C ALA A 138 -16.54 -5.27 3.09
N SER A 139 -15.53 -6.14 3.14
CA SER A 139 -14.41 -6.17 2.20
C SER A 139 -14.84 -6.67 0.82
N ASP A 140 -14.26 -6.09 -0.21
CA ASP A 140 -14.32 -6.58 -1.60
C ASP A 140 -13.62 -7.93 -1.75
N SER A 141 -12.66 -8.23 -0.89
CA SER A 141 -11.94 -9.52 -0.83
C SER A 141 -12.89 -10.70 -0.58
N GLU A 142 -13.91 -10.52 0.29
CA GLU A 142 -14.95 -11.55 0.49
C GLU A 142 -15.80 -11.74 -0.77
N VAL A 143 -16.09 -10.66 -1.48
CA VAL A 143 -16.82 -10.73 -2.75
C VAL A 143 -16.02 -11.49 -3.80
N ILE A 144 -14.70 -11.25 -3.89
CA ILE A 144 -13.81 -11.99 -4.80
C ILE A 144 -13.87 -13.49 -4.47
N LEU A 145 -13.64 -13.86 -3.20
CA LEU A 145 -13.61 -15.25 -2.77
C LEU A 145 -14.95 -15.97 -3.03
N LYS A 146 -16.07 -15.36 -2.63
CA LYS A 146 -17.40 -15.92 -2.86
C LYS A 146 -17.74 -16.02 -4.35
N ARG A 147 -17.32 -15.04 -5.15
CA ARG A 147 -17.55 -15.08 -6.59
C ARG A 147 -16.83 -16.25 -7.27
N ILE A 148 -15.60 -16.54 -6.86
CA ILE A 148 -14.83 -17.69 -7.37
C ILE A 148 -15.55 -18.99 -7.00
N VAL A 149 -15.91 -19.18 -5.73
CA VAL A 149 -16.65 -20.35 -5.25
C VAL A 149 -17.95 -20.56 -6.03
N PHE A 150 -18.73 -19.48 -6.19
CA PHE A 150 -20.01 -19.53 -6.89
C PHE A 150 -19.86 -19.83 -8.39
N SER A 151 -18.77 -19.39 -9.01
CA SER A 151 -18.50 -19.63 -10.44
C SER A 151 -18.06 -21.06 -10.69
N LEU A 152 -17.17 -21.59 -9.86
CA LEU A 152 -16.53 -22.89 -10.12
C LEU A 152 -17.38 -24.09 -9.66
N LYS A 153 -18.15 -23.95 -8.58
CA LYS A 153 -19.11 -24.96 -8.07
C LYS A 153 -18.53 -26.37 -7.90
N LYS A 154 -17.23 -26.46 -7.61
CA LYS A 154 -16.51 -27.73 -7.38
C LYS A 154 -15.54 -27.56 -6.22
N LYS A 155 -15.00 -28.66 -5.69
CA LYS A 155 -14.05 -28.66 -4.58
C LYS A 155 -12.85 -27.77 -4.87
N PRO A 156 -12.36 -26.96 -3.91
CA PRO A 156 -11.20 -26.11 -4.08
C PRO A 156 -9.93 -26.83 -4.59
N SER A 157 -9.70 -28.08 -4.18
CA SER A 157 -8.57 -28.89 -4.67
C SER A 157 -8.61 -29.17 -6.18
N LEU A 158 -9.78 -29.08 -6.79
CA LEU A 158 -10.00 -29.30 -8.23
C LEU A 158 -9.98 -27.98 -9.05
N TRP A 159 -9.77 -26.84 -8.42
CA TRP A 159 -9.68 -25.56 -9.14
C TRP A 159 -8.37 -25.51 -9.92
N THR A 160 -8.46 -25.14 -11.17
CA THR A 160 -7.27 -24.87 -11.98
C THR A 160 -6.95 -23.38 -12.02
N PHE A 161 -5.68 -23.06 -12.27
CA PHE A 161 -5.26 -21.66 -12.44
C PHE A 161 -6.10 -20.94 -13.49
N ASP A 162 -6.34 -21.56 -14.64
CA ASP A 162 -7.05 -20.95 -15.79
C ASP A 162 -8.52 -20.66 -15.47
N GLU A 163 -9.19 -21.54 -14.73
CA GLU A 163 -10.59 -21.32 -14.32
C GLU A 163 -10.73 -20.16 -13.34
N VAL A 164 -9.80 -20.06 -12.38
CA VAL A 164 -9.77 -18.94 -11.43
C VAL A 164 -9.42 -17.64 -12.16
N ALA A 165 -8.43 -17.65 -13.04
CA ALA A 165 -8.04 -16.51 -13.87
C ALA A 165 -9.21 -16.01 -14.72
N LYS A 166 -9.91 -16.93 -15.41
CA LYS A 166 -11.12 -16.61 -16.20
C LYS A 166 -12.19 -15.95 -15.33
N CYS A 167 -12.45 -16.49 -14.14
CA CYS A 167 -13.42 -15.92 -13.20
C CYS A 167 -13.04 -14.49 -12.79
N LEU A 168 -11.75 -14.24 -12.50
CA LEU A 168 -11.25 -12.91 -12.14
C LEU A 168 -11.41 -11.92 -13.30
N CYS A 169 -11.04 -12.29 -14.52
CA CYS A 169 -11.16 -11.43 -15.71
C CYS A 169 -12.61 -11.09 -16.04
N GLU A 170 -13.51 -12.07 -16.02
CA GLU A 170 -14.91 -11.87 -16.37
C GLU A 170 -15.69 -11.01 -15.37
N ASN A 171 -15.33 -11.05 -14.09
CA ASN A 171 -16.09 -10.41 -13.03
C ASN A 171 -15.44 -9.16 -12.46
N PHE A 172 -14.13 -8.99 -12.61
CA PHE A 172 -13.36 -7.92 -11.98
C PHE A 172 -12.49 -7.16 -12.98
N SER A 173 -12.94 -7.05 -14.22
CA SER A 173 -12.22 -6.41 -15.34
C SER A 173 -11.88 -4.93 -15.12
N LEU A 174 -12.54 -4.24 -14.19
CA LEU A 174 -12.25 -2.87 -13.74
C LEU A 174 -11.66 -2.84 -12.33
N GLY A 175 -11.03 -3.92 -11.89
CA GLY A 175 -10.36 -4.02 -10.60
C GLY A 175 -8.87 -3.73 -10.68
N SER A 176 -8.33 -3.24 -9.57
CA SER A 176 -6.91 -3.26 -9.26
C SER A 176 -6.70 -4.32 -8.21
N TYR A 177 -6.04 -5.44 -8.54
CA TYR A 177 -5.86 -6.51 -7.57
C TYR A 177 -4.54 -7.26 -7.72
N CYS A 178 -3.92 -7.53 -6.59
CA CYS A 178 -2.99 -8.62 -6.40
C CYS A 178 -3.61 -9.58 -5.38
N VAL A 179 -3.92 -10.81 -5.77
CA VAL A 179 -4.56 -11.79 -4.90
C VAL A 179 -3.72 -13.04 -4.75
N LEU A 180 -3.67 -13.58 -3.54
CA LEU A 180 -3.20 -14.92 -3.24
C LEU A 180 -4.40 -15.78 -2.88
N ILE A 181 -4.58 -16.89 -3.57
CA ILE A 181 -5.64 -17.88 -3.31
C ILE A 181 -4.97 -19.16 -2.88
N TYR A 182 -5.30 -19.62 -1.68
CA TYR A 182 -4.77 -20.83 -1.10
C TYR A 182 -5.86 -21.90 -1.05
N THR A 183 -5.66 -22.97 -1.81
CA THR A 183 -6.49 -24.19 -1.84
C THR A 183 -5.66 -25.37 -1.30
N PRO A 184 -6.26 -26.51 -0.96
CA PRO A 184 -5.46 -27.67 -0.60
C PRO A 184 -4.37 -27.96 -1.65
N SER A 185 -3.13 -28.10 -1.19
CA SER A 185 -1.94 -28.43 -1.98
C SER A 185 -1.40 -27.37 -2.96
N ARG A 186 -1.95 -26.15 -3.03
CA ARG A 186 -1.41 -25.09 -3.89
C ARG A 186 -1.77 -23.67 -3.49
N ILE A 187 -0.93 -22.74 -3.93
CA ILE A 187 -1.21 -21.31 -3.91
C ILE A 187 -1.20 -20.78 -5.34
N MET A 188 -2.21 -20.01 -5.68
CA MET A 188 -2.32 -19.28 -6.95
C MET A 188 -2.25 -17.79 -6.67
N ALA A 189 -1.27 -17.11 -7.25
CA ALA A 189 -1.13 -15.66 -7.15
C ALA A 189 -1.50 -15.03 -8.50
N PHE A 190 -2.31 -13.97 -8.49
CA PHE A 190 -2.76 -13.26 -9.69
C PHE A 190 -2.52 -11.77 -9.55
N ARG A 191 -2.00 -11.15 -10.61
CA ARG A 191 -1.89 -9.70 -10.75
C ARG A 191 -2.84 -9.21 -11.84
N ASP A 192 -3.62 -8.17 -11.53
CA ASP A 192 -4.60 -7.62 -12.47
C ASP A 192 -3.98 -7.26 -13.84
N PRO A 193 -4.78 -7.28 -14.93
CA PRO A 193 -4.28 -7.02 -16.28
C PRO A 193 -3.76 -5.59 -16.51
N TYR A 194 -4.15 -4.61 -15.70
CA TYR A 194 -3.60 -3.25 -15.76
C TYR A 194 -2.27 -3.16 -15.00
N GLY A 195 -2.07 -3.97 -13.94
CA GLY A 195 -0.88 -3.99 -13.12
C GLY A 195 -0.68 -2.77 -12.25
N PHE A 196 -1.77 -2.21 -11.70
CA PHE A 196 -1.70 -1.05 -10.81
C PHE A 196 -0.80 -1.29 -9.60
N ARG A 197 -0.91 -2.47 -9.00
CA ARG A 197 -0.11 -2.87 -7.82
C ARG A 197 1.05 -3.76 -8.23
N PRO A 198 2.18 -3.69 -7.51
CA PRO A 198 3.29 -4.60 -7.76
C PRO A 198 3.01 -5.99 -7.20
N MET A 199 3.55 -7.01 -7.86
CA MET A 199 3.63 -8.39 -7.37
C MET A 199 4.95 -9.00 -7.79
N MET A 200 5.66 -9.51 -6.81
CA MET A 200 6.97 -10.12 -6.95
C MET A 200 6.88 -11.62 -6.64
N PHE A 201 7.69 -12.41 -7.30
CA PHE A 201 7.85 -13.83 -7.06
C PHE A 201 9.31 -14.17 -6.84
N ALA A 202 9.60 -15.01 -5.86
CA ALA A 202 10.96 -15.46 -5.57
C ALA A 202 11.03 -16.99 -5.48
N GLN A 203 12.06 -17.53 -6.12
CA GLN A 203 12.54 -18.90 -5.91
C GLN A 203 13.70 -18.83 -4.92
N CYS A 204 13.56 -19.52 -3.79
CA CYS A 204 14.52 -19.52 -2.69
C CYS A 204 14.97 -20.96 -2.36
N ALA A 205 15.98 -21.12 -1.56
CA ALA A 205 16.36 -22.45 -1.06
C ALA A 205 15.27 -23.00 -0.11
N GLU A 206 14.61 -22.12 0.63
CA GLU A 206 13.55 -22.44 1.57
C GLU A 206 12.22 -22.76 0.91
N GLY A 207 12.04 -22.41 -0.36
CA GLY A 207 10.78 -22.60 -1.08
C GLY A 207 10.49 -21.53 -2.12
N ASN A 208 9.23 -21.46 -2.54
CA ASN A 208 8.75 -20.52 -3.55
C ASN A 208 7.73 -19.56 -2.93
N PHE A 209 7.88 -18.24 -3.15
CA PHE A 209 7.09 -17.22 -2.48
C PHE A 209 6.64 -16.12 -3.44
N ALA A 210 5.41 -15.64 -3.26
CA ALA A 210 4.87 -14.45 -3.91
C ALA A 210 4.63 -13.35 -2.87
N ALA A 211 4.89 -12.08 -3.22
CA ALA A 211 4.79 -10.94 -2.32
C ALA A 211 4.40 -9.64 -3.05
N SER A 212 3.93 -8.66 -2.30
CA SER A 212 3.70 -7.30 -2.83
C SER A 212 4.99 -6.62 -3.28
N GLU A 213 6.10 -6.82 -2.56
CA GLU A 213 7.41 -6.18 -2.82
C GLU A 213 8.56 -7.17 -2.65
N ASP A 214 9.65 -6.92 -3.36
CA ASP A 214 10.87 -7.75 -3.29
C ASP A 214 11.57 -7.70 -1.92
N VAL A 215 11.42 -6.61 -1.19
CA VAL A 215 11.98 -6.49 0.18
C VAL A 215 11.46 -7.56 1.12
N ALA A 216 10.29 -8.14 0.86
CA ALA A 216 9.72 -9.22 1.65
C ALA A 216 10.60 -10.49 1.65
N PHE A 217 11.40 -10.69 0.61
CA PHE A 217 12.30 -11.84 0.47
C PHE A 217 13.67 -11.63 1.15
N PHE A 218 13.93 -10.44 1.70
CA PHE A 218 15.20 -10.19 2.37
C PHE A 218 15.36 -11.12 3.59
N GLY A 219 16.49 -11.82 3.64
CA GLY A 219 16.79 -12.83 4.69
C GLY A 219 16.44 -14.27 4.27
N LEU A 220 15.86 -14.48 3.08
CA LEU A 220 15.78 -15.79 2.44
C LEU A 220 16.99 -16.00 1.54
N ASN A 221 17.35 -17.27 1.29
CA ASN A 221 18.41 -17.63 0.34
C ASN A 221 17.84 -17.61 -1.09
N VAL A 222 17.67 -16.39 -1.62
CA VAL A 222 17.06 -16.14 -2.92
C VAL A 222 17.95 -16.63 -4.05
N LYS A 223 17.39 -17.45 -4.93
CA LYS A 223 18.01 -17.90 -6.19
C LYS A 223 17.62 -16.98 -7.36
N LYS A 224 16.34 -16.57 -7.41
CA LYS A 224 15.79 -15.71 -8.45
C LYS A 224 14.59 -14.91 -7.95
N ILE A 225 14.55 -13.63 -8.30
CA ILE A 225 13.37 -12.78 -8.15
C ILE A 225 12.83 -12.44 -9.54
N THR A 226 11.51 -12.48 -9.69
CA THR A 226 10.81 -12.12 -10.93
C THR A 226 9.63 -11.21 -10.59
N GLU A 227 9.52 -10.07 -11.25
CA GLU A 227 8.31 -9.26 -11.20
C GLU A 227 7.23 -9.93 -12.06
N ILE A 228 6.11 -10.31 -11.43
CA ILE A 228 4.95 -10.85 -12.13
C ILE A 228 4.36 -9.75 -13.00
N GLN A 229 4.29 -9.97 -14.31
CA GLN A 229 3.78 -8.96 -15.24
C GLN A 229 2.27 -8.79 -15.10
N PRO A 230 1.70 -7.63 -15.49
CA PRO A 230 0.24 -7.43 -15.55
C PRO A 230 -0.44 -8.52 -16.36
N GLY A 231 -1.57 -9.04 -15.89
CA GLY A 231 -2.28 -10.15 -16.53
C GLY A 231 -1.57 -11.50 -16.46
N CYS A 232 -0.57 -11.61 -15.57
CA CYS A 232 0.12 -12.86 -15.26
C CYS A 232 -0.10 -13.24 -13.79
N GLY A 233 0.17 -14.50 -13.52
CA GLY A 233 0.18 -15.03 -12.17
C GLY A 233 1.19 -16.14 -12.00
N VAL A 234 1.29 -16.70 -10.82
CA VAL A 234 2.12 -17.87 -10.53
C VAL A 234 1.32 -18.90 -9.76
N GLU A 235 1.41 -20.14 -10.20
CA GLU A 235 0.93 -21.30 -9.45
C GLU A 235 2.11 -21.93 -8.70
N ILE A 236 1.94 -22.12 -7.40
CA ILE A 236 2.97 -22.66 -6.49
C ILE A 236 2.42 -23.94 -5.89
N THR A 237 3.12 -25.04 -6.09
CA THR A 237 2.83 -26.38 -5.55
C THR A 237 4.04 -26.91 -4.79
N ARG A 238 3.95 -28.09 -4.18
CA ARG A 238 5.11 -28.76 -3.58
C ARG A 238 6.13 -29.17 -4.61
N ASP A 239 5.69 -29.53 -5.82
CA ASP A 239 6.52 -30.05 -6.89
C ASP A 239 7.25 -28.94 -7.69
N GLY A 240 6.81 -27.67 -7.51
CA GLY A 240 7.41 -26.54 -8.19
C GLY A 240 6.50 -25.32 -8.33
N CYS A 241 6.85 -24.49 -9.29
CA CYS A 241 6.12 -23.27 -9.57
C CYS A 241 6.09 -22.99 -11.08
N GLU A 242 4.99 -22.38 -11.54
CA GLU A 242 4.83 -22.01 -12.95
C GLU A 242 4.21 -20.60 -13.05
N ILE A 243 4.87 -19.73 -13.83
CA ILE A 243 4.32 -18.41 -14.15
C ILE A 243 3.46 -18.56 -15.41
N LYS A 244 2.20 -18.13 -15.33
CA LYS A 244 1.20 -18.25 -16.40
C LYS A 244 0.65 -16.88 -16.77
N THR A 245 0.43 -16.66 -18.05
CA THR A 245 -0.24 -15.48 -18.59
C THR A 245 -1.71 -15.80 -18.80
N PHE A 246 -2.60 -14.90 -18.39
CA PHE A 246 -4.04 -15.12 -18.49
C PHE A 246 -4.81 -13.99 -19.20
N ASP A 247 -4.30 -12.73 -19.15
CA ASP A 247 -4.91 -11.62 -19.89
C ASP A 247 -3.89 -10.49 -20.14
N THR A 248 -3.50 -10.29 -21.38
CA THR A 248 -2.62 -9.19 -21.82
C THR A 248 -3.34 -8.16 -22.66
N SER A 249 -4.68 -8.15 -22.64
CA SER A 249 -5.50 -7.29 -23.50
C SER A 249 -5.55 -5.83 -23.04
N LYS A 250 -5.12 -5.53 -21.79
CA LYS A 250 -5.19 -4.21 -21.21
C LYS A 250 -3.89 -3.44 -21.33
N GLU A 251 -4.01 -2.12 -21.49
CA GLU A 251 -2.86 -1.23 -21.33
C GLU A 251 -2.41 -1.19 -19.87
N HIS A 252 -1.12 -1.32 -19.65
CA HIS A 252 -0.56 -1.26 -18.30
C HIS A 252 -0.75 0.12 -17.68
N LYS A 253 -1.03 0.18 -16.37
CA LYS A 253 -1.32 1.41 -15.60
C LYS A 253 -0.66 1.36 -14.22
N LYS A 254 0.65 1.23 -14.17
CA LYS A 254 1.44 1.19 -12.93
C LYS A 254 1.16 2.42 -12.07
N CYS A 255 0.81 2.24 -10.80
CA CYS A 255 0.49 3.36 -9.92
C CYS A 255 1.77 4.14 -9.54
N VAL A 256 1.82 5.44 -9.83
CA VAL A 256 2.98 6.28 -9.43
C VAL A 256 3.10 6.42 -7.91
N PHE A 257 1.99 6.35 -7.16
CA PHE A 257 1.99 6.43 -5.70
C PHE A 257 2.72 5.25 -5.04
N GLU A 258 2.79 4.09 -5.69
CA GLU A 258 3.62 2.99 -5.20
C GLU A 258 5.09 3.43 -5.09
N GLN A 259 5.61 4.14 -6.08
CA GLN A 259 6.98 4.67 -6.07
C GLN A 259 7.14 5.89 -5.15
N ILE A 260 6.16 6.80 -5.15
CA ILE A 260 6.24 8.05 -4.38
C ILE A 260 6.14 7.77 -2.87
N TYR A 261 5.21 6.90 -2.46
CA TYR A 261 4.85 6.78 -1.04
C TYR A 261 4.82 5.34 -0.51
N PHE A 262 4.08 4.39 -1.16
CA PHE A 262 3.73 3.13 -0.51
C PHE A 262 4.88 2.16 -0.36
N ALA A 263 5.66 1.95 -1.42
CA ALA A 263 6.72 0.95 -1.41
C ALA A 263 7.86 1.34 -0.47
N SER A 264 8.52 0.33 0.08
CA SER A 264 9.75 0.50 0.84
C SER A 264 10.83 1.16 -0.01
N ALA A 265 11.59 2.07 0.55
CA ALA A 265 12.76 2.65 -0.14
C ALA A 265 13.78 1.60 -0.59
N ALA A 266 13.82 0.45 0.09
CA ALA A 266 14.71 -0.66 -0.26
C ALA A 266 14.20 -1.51 -1.43
N SER A 267 12.94 -1.34 -1.85
CA SER A 267 12.31 -2.17 -2.88
C SER A 267 12.65 -1.74 -4.30
N ASN A 268 12.65 -2.75 -5.19
CA ASN A 268 12.63 -2.59 -6.63
C ASN A 268 11.29 -3.09 -7.15
N ILE A 269 10.44 -2.18 -7.60
CA ILE A 269 9.14 -2.49 -8.18
C ILE A 269 8.98 -1.76 -9.50
N PHE A 270 8.22 -2.33 -10.44
CA PHE A 270 8.00 -1.75 -11.77
C PHE A 270 9.32 -1.50 -12.53
N SER A 271 10.33 -2.35 -12.28
CA SER A 271 11.68 -2.24 -12.83
C SER A 271 12.41 -0.94 -12.44
N LYS A 272 12.03 -0.30 -11.34
CA LYS A 272 12.65 0.91 -10.78
C LYS A 272 12.96 0.74 -9.30
N ASN A 273 14.11 1.23 -8.87
CA ASN A 273 14.44 1.33 -7.45
C ASN A 273 13.69 2.49 -6.81
N VAL A 274 12.98 2.24 -5.71
CA VAL A 274 12.12 3.23 -5.04
C VAL A 274 12.93 4.38 -4.45
N TYR A 275 14.06 4.08 -3.79
CA TYR A 275 14.91 5.13 -3.21
C TYR A 275 15.48 6.07 -4.29
N GLN A 276 16.04 5.49 -5.37
CA GLN A 276 16.57 6.27 -6.49
C GLN A 276 15.48 7.16 -7.13
N THR A 277 14.28 6.61 -7.29
CA THR A 277 13.13 7.37 -7.81
C THR A 277 12.80 8.57 -6.92
N ARG A 278 12.74 8.38 -5.59
CA ARG A 278 12.46 9.48 -4.64
C ARG A 278 13.56 10.53 -4.62
N VAL A 279 14.83 10.13 -4.73
CA VAL A 279 15.97 11.06 -4.85
C VAL A 279 15.82 11.90 -6.13
N GLU A 280 15.48 11.28 -7.25
CA GLU A 280 15.30 11.99 -8.52
C GLU A 280 14.13 12.97 -8.50
N LEU A 281 12.99 12.59 -7.91
CA LEU A 281 11.85 13.49 -7.72
C LEU A 281 12.23 14.71 -6.88
N GLY A 282 12.99 14.53 -5.81
CA GLY A 282 13.52 15.62 -4.98
C GLY A 282 14.46 16.54 -5.74
N ARG A 283 15.33 15.97 -6.58
CA ARG A 283 16.24 16.71 -7.46
C ARG A 283 15.48 17.60 -8.44
N LEU A 284 14.46 17.06 -9.11
CA LEU A 284 13.62 17.82 -10.05
C LEU A 284 12.84 18.93 -9.37
N LEU A 285 12.30 18.67 -8.17
CA LEU A 285 11.60 19.69 -7.39
C LEU A 285 12.54 20.86 -7.06
N ALA A 286 13.79 20.59 -6.65
CA ALA A 286 14.78 21.61 -6.39
C ALA A 286 15.17 22.43 -7.66
N LYS A 287 15.28 21.77 -8.82
CA LYS A 287 15.52 22.45 -10.10
C LYS A 287 14.42 23.44 -10.48
N SER A 288 13.19 23.18 -10.06
CA SER A 288 12.04 24.04 -10.35
C SER A 288 11.95 25.25 -9.42
N GLU A 289 12.85 25.40 -8.42
CA GLU A 289 12.83 26.55 -7.50
C GLU A 289 13.10 27.87 -8.21
N ASP A 290 12.57 28.94 -7.65
CA ASP A 290 12.89 30.30 -8.09
C ASP A 290 14.35 30.60 -7.83
N LYS A 291 15.00 31.27 -8.77
CA LYS A 291 16.43 31.62 -8.68
C LYS A 291 16.82 32.40 -7.42
N ASN A 292 15.87 33.15 -6.85
CA ASN A 292 16.06 33.94 -5.64
C ASN A 292 15.62 33.22 -4.36
N PHE A 293 15.12 31.98 -4.49
CA PHE A 293 14.74 31.22 -3.31
C PHE A 293 15.98 30.84 -2.51
N CYS A 294 15.94 31.11 -1.21
CA CYS A 294 17.03 30.75 -0.32
C CYS A 294 16.48 30.26 1.03
N ALA A 295 17.12 29.24 1.56
CA ALA A 295 16.85 28.67 2.87
C ALA A 295 18.14 28.16 3.50
N ASP A 296 18.12 27.90 4.79
CA ASP A 296 19.31 27.58 5.56
C ASP A 296 19.49 26.08 5.76
N VAL A 297 18.39 25.29 5.68
CA VAL A 297 18.39 23.86 5.92
C VAL A 297 17.23 23.14 5.22
N ALA A 298 17.50 21.98 4.63
CA ALA A 298 16.50 21.06 4.09
C ALA A 298 16.26 19.93 5.11
N VAL A 299 15.01 19.75 5.51
CA VAL A 299 14.55 18.80 6.54
C VAL A 299 13.53 17.84 5.94
N PRO A 300 13.71 16.51 6.05
CA PRO A 300 12.74 15.54 5.59
C PRO A 300 11.55 15.41 6.55
N VAL A 301 10.36 15.18 6.02
CA VAL A 301 9.29 14.52 6.77
C VAL A 301 9.62 13.02 6.82
N MET A 302 9.83 12.51 8.01
CA MET A 302 10.23 11.10 8.21
C MET A 302 9.02 10.16 8.08
N ASP A 303 9.13 8.98 7.45
CA ASP A 303 10.32 8.39 6.80
C ASP A 303 10.28 8.60 5.27
N SER A 304 9.11 8.85 4.69
CA SER A 304 8.83 8.89 3.24
C SER A 304 9.56 10.01 2.51
N GLY A 305 9.68 11.18 3.12
CA GLY A 305 10.37 12.34 2.56
C GLY A 305 11.91 12.26 2.58
N LEU A 306 12.52 11.23 3.19
CA LEU A 306 13.97 11.16 3.38
C LEU A 306 14.74 11.17 2.04
N GLY A 307 14.42 10.26 1.13
CA GLY A 307 15.06 10.19 -0.19
C GLY A 307 14.84 11.47 -1.00
N CYS A 308 13.63 12.03 -0.90
CA CYS A 308 13.25 13.27 -1.57
C CYS A 308 14.08 14.47 -1.08
N ALA A 309 14.26 14.60 0.23
CA ALA A 309 15.07 15.68 0.81
C ALA A 309 16.56 15.56 0.48
N ILE A 310 17.09 14.33 0.39
CA ILE A 310 18.46 14.09 -0.06
C ILE A 310 18.65 14.58 -1.51
N GLY A 311 17.72 14.22 -2.40
CA GLY A 311 17.75 14.68 -3.79
C GLY A 311 17.60 16.20 -3.91
N TYR A 312 16.68 16.78 -3.15
CA TYR A 312 16.44 18.22 -3.08
C TYR A 312 17.70 18.98 -2.61
N SER A 313 18.30 18.55 -1.50
CA SER A 313 19.53 19.14 -0.96
C SER A 313 20.71 19.04 -1.95
N GLY A 314 20.88 17.88 -2.58
CA GLY A 314 21.95 17.65 -3.55
C GLY A 314 21.90 18.59 -4.74
N GLU A 315 20.71 18.95 -5.23
CA GLU A 315 20.51 19.88 -6.35
C GLU A 315 20.55 21.35 -5.91
N SER A 316 19.75 21.71 -4.88
CA SER A 316 19.62 23.09 -4.40
C SER A 316 20.85 23.63 -3.68
N LYS A 317 21.75 22.75 -3.24
CA LYS A 317 22.90 23.03 -2.37
C LYS A 317 22.54 23.54 -0.97
N ILE A 318 21.25 23.48 -0.59
CA ILE A 318 20.81 23.75 0.78
C ILE A 318 21.19 22.56 1.65
N PRO A 319 21.91 22.76 2.78
CA PRO A 319 22.36 21.64 3.63
C PRO A 319 21.23 20.76 4.13
N PHE A 320 21.38 19.45 4.01
CA PHE A 320 20.46 18.46 4.55
C PHE A 320 20.75 18.20 6.04
N HIS A 321 19.73 18.26 6.89
CA HIS A 321 19.81 17.84 8.29
C HIS A 321 18.52 17.20 8.77
N LEU A 322 18.63 16.31 9.77
CA LEU A 322 17.49 15.74 10.47
C LEU A 322 16.91 16.74 11.47
N GLY A 323 16.10 17.68 10.98
CA GLY A 323 15.40 18.66 11.82
C GLY A 323 14.18 18.11 12.56
N LEU A 324 13.74 16.89 12.17
CA LEU A 324 12.67 16.13 12.77
C LEU A 324 13.13 14.70 13.04
N VAL A 325 12.84 14.16 14.20
CA VAL A 325 13.07 12.76 14.56
C VAL A 325 11.73 12.10 14.85
N ARG A 326 11.55 10.88 14.34
CA ARG A 326 10.35 10.10 14.62
C ARG A 326 10.47 9.42 15.99
N ASN A 327 9.45 9.59 16.83
CA ASN A 327 9.31 8.81 18.04
C ASN A 327 8.70 7.43 17.70
N ASN A 328 9.53 6.42 17.58
CA ASN A 328 9.11 5.05 17.24
C ASN A 328 8.29 4.38 18.37
N TRP A 329 8.32 4.94 19.58
CA TRP A 329 7.59 4.45 20.75
C TRP A 329 6.22 5.11 20.93
N ALA A 330 5.92 6.19 20.19
CA ALA A 330 4.58 6.76 20.17
C ALA A 330 3.63 5.78 19.50
N THR A 331 2.76 5.17 20.29
CA THR A 331 1.71 4.28 19.79
C THR A 331 0.80 5.04 18.81
N ARG A 332 0.37 4.37 17.74
CA ARG A 332 -0.62 4.98 16.84
C ARG A 332 -1.90 5.27 17.62
N SER A 333 -2.40 6.49 17.46
CA SER A 333 -3.62 7.01 18.08
C SER A 333 -4.92 6.25 17.75
N PHE A 334 -4.81 5.14 17.04
CA PHE A 334 -5.92 4.30 16.65
C PHE A 334 -6.55 3.49 17.80
N ILE A 335 -5.86 3.36 18.92
CA ILE A 335 -6.30 2.52 20.06
C ILE A 335 -7.13 3.29 21.10
N GLN A 336 -7.30 4.64 20.96
CA GLN A 336 -8.05 5.42 21.97
C GLN A 336 -9.27 6.17 21.39
N PRO A 337 -10.47 6.06 22.00
CA PRO A 337 -11.66 6.79 21.55
C PRO A 337 -11.62 8.27 21.94
N GLY A 338 -11.94 9.18 21.01
CA GLY A 338 -12.19 10.59 21.24
C GLY A 338 -11.41 11.56 20.34
N GLN A 339 -12.11 12.59 19.82
CA GLN A 339 -11.52 13.61 18.92
C GLN A 339 -10.44 14.48 19.59
N SER A 340 -10.55 14.76 20.88
CA SER A 340 -9.58 15.57 21.65
C SER A 340 -8.19 14.91 21.77
N LYS A 341 -8.11 13.58 21.72
CA LYS A 341 -6.86 12.82 21.84
C LYS A 341 -6.03 12.79 20.55
N ARG A 342 -6.63 13.05 19.37
CA ARG A 342 -5.90 13.13 18.09
C ARG A 342 -4.93 14.32 18.00
N VAL A 343 -5.17 15.37 18.77
CA VAL A 343 -4.33 16.58 18.77
C VAL A 343 -3.00 16.36 19.49
N HIS A 344 -2.97 15.52 20.55
CA HIS A 344 -1.71 15.18 21.25
C HIS A 344 -0.78 14.32 20.42
N ASN A 345 -1.31 13.44 19.58
CA ASN A 345 -0.56 12.33 18.96
C ASN A 345 0.49 12.70 17.90
N VAL A 346 0.48 13.90 17.31
CA VAL A 346 1.53 14.29 16.35
C VAL A 346 2.72 14.92 17.07
N ARG A 347 2.50 15.62 18.19
CA ARG A 347 3.60 16.06 19.08
C ARG A 347 4.37 14.86 19.65
N GLU A 348 3.68 13.73 19.87
CA GLU A 348 4.30 12.49 20.31
C GLU A 348 5.06 11.79 19.19
N LYS A 349 4.61 11.92 17.93
CA LYS A 349 5.18 11.20 16.79
C LYS A 349 6.42 11.86 16.18
N PHE A 350 6.48 13.20 16.17
CA PHE A 350 7.59 13.96 15.60
C PHE A 350 8.17 14.92 16.63
N ILE A 351 9.48 14.76 16.91
CA ILE A 351 10.23 15.58 17.84
C ILE A 351 11.16 16.50 17.02
N PRO A 352 11.05 17.84 17.15
CA PRO A 352 11.93 18.74 16.44
C PRO A 352 13.33 18.76 17.07
N VAL A 353 14.36 18.76 16.23
CA VAL A 353 15.75 18.94 16.68
C VAL A 353 16.03 20.43 16.71
N LYS A 354 15.81 21.07 17.87
CA LYS A 354 15.87 22.52 18.05
C LYS A 354 17.19 23.12 17.52
N TYR A 355 18.32 22.50 17.80
CA TYR A 355 19.65 22.92 17.32
C TYR A 355 19.72 23.08 15.78
N VAL A 356 18.95 22.28 15.04
CA VAL A 356 18.93 22.31 13.57
C VAL A 356 18.04 23.41 13.04
N VAL A 357 16.90 23.70 13.71
CA VAL A 357 15.82 24.52 13.15
C VAL A 357 15.72 25.92 13.75
N GLU A 358 16.24 26.16 14.96
CA GLU A 358 16.11 27.45 15.65
C GLU A 358 16.79 28.58 14.86
N GLY A 359 16.04 29.66 14.61
CA GLY A 359 16.48 30.83 13.85
C GLY A 359 16.68 30.57 12.34
N LYS A 360 16.38 29.38 11.83
CA LYS A 360 16.64 29.00 10.44
C LYS A 360 15.39 29.12 9.56
N ARG A 361 15.62 29.39 8.26
CA ARG A 361 14.63 29.18 7.20
C ARG A 361 14.70 27.71 6.78
N VAL A 362 13.66 26.98 7.07
CA VAL A 362 13.59 25.51 6.88
C VAL A 362 12.84 25.18 5.60
N VAL A 363 13.43 24.38 4.72
CA VAL A 363 12.70 23.67 3.66
C VAL A 363 12.27 22.32 4.20
N LEU A 364 10.97 22.13 4.38
CA LEU A 364 10.37 20.86 4.80
C LEU A 364 9.97 20.07 3.55
N VAL A 365 10.65 18.95 3.28
CA VAL A 365 10.41 18.12 2.09
C VAL A 365 9.60 16.88 2.47
N ASP A 366 8.49 16.68 1.77
CA ASP A 366 7.60 15.51 1.95
C ASP A 366 7.30 14.83 0.61
N ASP A 367 6.78 13.61 0.66
CA ASP A 367 6.35 12.88 -0.53
C ASP A 367 5.08 13.49 -1.16
N SER A 368 4.07 13.81 -0.36
CA SER A 368 2.77 14.29 -0.85
C SER A 368 2.00 15.12 0.17
N LEU A 369 1.12 16.00 -0.33
CA LEU A 369 0.13 16.73 0.45
C LEU A 369 -1.28 16.28 0.05
N VAL A 370 -1.97 15.57 0.97
CA VAL A 370 -3.36 15.10 0.73
C VAL A 370 -4.36 16.04 1.41
N ARG A 371 -4.52 15.92 2.73
CA ARG A 371 -5.42 16.79 3.54
C ARG A 371 -4.71 17.97 4.20
N GLY A 372 -3.39 18.02 4.17
CA GLY A 372 -2.59 19.05 4.84
C GLY A 372 -2.55 18.98 6.37
N THR A 373 -3.34 18.11 7.00
CA THR A 373 -3.45 18.04 8.47
C THR A 373 -2.15 17.65 9.17
N THR A 374 -1.40 16.70 8.60
CA THR A 374 -0.09 16.29 9.12
C THR A 374 0.95 17.40 8.94
N SER A 375 1.03 17.98 7.75
CA SER A 375 1.98 19.04 7.43
C SER A 375 1.73 20.29 8.27
N LYS A 376 0.48 20.71 8.48
CA LYS A 376 0.08 21.81 9.38
C LYS A 376 0.61 21.61 10.80
N ARG A 377 0.55 20.37 11.30
CA ARG A 377 1.03 20.05 12.65
C ARG A 377 2.56 20.04 12.72
N ILE A 378 3.22 19.48 11.73
CA ILE A 378 4.69 19.47 11.65
C ILE A 378 5.23 20.89 11.54
N ILE A 379 4.65 21.74 10.70
CA ILE A 379 5.03 23.15 10.54
C ILE A 379 4.86 23.89 11.88
N LYS A 380 3.75 23.66 12.57
CA LYS A 380 3.54 24.27 13.90
C LYS A 380 4.63 23.84 14.90
N VAL A 381 4.99 22.56 14.94
CA VAL A 381 6.05 22.03 15.82
C VAL A 381 7.41 22.65 15.49
N LEU A 382 7.74 22.81 14.20
CA LEU A 382 8.99 23.46 13.78
C LEU A 382 9.01 24.95 14.17
N LYS A 383 7.92 25.68 13.97
CA LYS A 383 7.82 27.12 14.39
C LYS A 383 7.87 27.26 15.91
N GLU A 384 7.24 26.37 16.66
CA GLU A 384 7.36 26.33 18.14
C GLU A 384 8.79 26.01 18.60
N ALA A 385 9.56 25.26 17.83
CA ALA A 385 10.97 25.00 18.07
C ALA A 385 11.90 26.16 17.67
N GLY A 386 11.37 27.27 17.14
CA GLY A 386 12.10 28.47 16.82
C GLY A 386 12.50 28.62 15.37
N ALA A 387 11.96 27.84 14.44
CA ALA A 387 12.20 28.04 13.00
C ALA A 387 11.69 29.44 12.59
N LYS A 388 12.55 30.20 11.87
CA LYS A 388 12.24 31.55 11.39
C LYS A 388 11.19 31.50 10.28
N GLU A 389 11.38 30.60 9.33
CA GLU A 389 10.48 30.35 8.21
C GLU A 389 10.38 28.82 7.97
N VAL A 390 9.25 28.34 7.46
CA VAL A 390 9.05 26.95 7.06
C VAL A 390 8.40 26.89 5.69
N HIS A 391 9.17 26.45 4.69
CA HIS A 391 8.78 26.33 3.30
C HIS A 391 8.47 24.84 2.98
N MET A 392 7.22 24.54 2.67
CA MET A 392 6.78 23.17 2.36
C MET A 392 7.05 22.83 0.90
N ARG A 393 7.63 21.66 0.65
CA ARG A 393 7.96 21.12 -0.68
C ARG A 393 7.43 19.69 -0.80
N SER A 394 6.57 19.47 -1.79
CA SER A 394 5.99 18.15 -2.09
C SER A 394 6.54 17.62 -3.40
N VAL A 395 7.11 16.41 -3.39
CA VAL A 395 7.61 15.76 -4.63
C VAL A 395 6.49 15.14 -5.47
N SER A 396 5.27 15.05 -4.94
CA SER A 396 4.10 14.79 -5.77
C SER A 396 3.51 16.08 -6.33
N PRO A 397 2.87 16.04 -7.50
CA PRO A 397 1.96 17.10 -7.93
C PRO A 397 0.77 17.27 -6.98
N LYS A 398 -0.01 18.33 -7.21
CA LYS A 398 -1.28 18.56 -6.50
C LYS A 398 -2.23 17.39 -6.69
N ILE A 399 -2.69 16.79 -5.59
CA ILE A 399 -3.70 15.75 -5.60
C ILE A 399 -5.07 16.42 -5.66
N ILE A 400 -5.78 16.25 -6.77
CA ILE A 400 -7.04 16.95 -7.05
C ILE A 400 -8.22 16.00 -7.34
N ASN A 401 -7.95 14.70 -7.41
CA ASN A 401 -8.96 13.68 -7.62
C ASN A 401 -8.81 12.51 -6.65
N THR A 402 -9.95 11.89 -6.32
CA THR A 402 -10.00 10.61 -5.59
C THR A 402 -9.48 9.46 -6.44
N CYS A 403 -9.02 8.39 -5.81
CA CYS A 403 -8.63 7.17 -6.50
C CYS A 403 -9.76 6.14 -6.51
N ILE A 404 -9.95 5.47 -7.65
CA ILE A 404 -10.89 4.34 -7.79
C ILE A 404 -10.17 2.99 -7.80
N TRP A 405 -8.83 2.99 -7.79
CA TRP A 405 -7.96 1.82 -7.93
C TRP A 405 -7.34 1.38 -6.59
N GLY A 406 -7.86 1.87 -5.46
CA GLY A 406 -7.49 1.40 -4.13
C GLY A 406 -6.45 2.23 -3.38
N VAL A 407 -6.03 3.40 -3.87
CA VAL A 407 -5.30 4.37 -3.04
C VAL A 407 -6.31 5.12 -2.18
N ASP A 408 -6.09 5.18 -0.87
CA ASP A 408 -6.97 5.94 0.03
C ASP A 408 -6.76 7.44 -0.12
N ILE A 409 -7.29 7.97 -1.21
CA ILE A 409 -7.42 9.40 -1.44
C ILE A 409 -8.84 9.80 -1.06
N PRO A 410 -9.03 10.73 -0.10
CA PRO A 410 -10.34 11.11 0.41
C PRO A 410 -11.22 11.78 -0.66
N THR A 411 -12.41 12.20 -0.26
CA THR A 411 -13.31 12.96 -1.16
C THR A 411 -12.62 14.24 -1.63
N LYS A 412 -13.06 14.77 -2.78
CA LYS A 412 -12.44 15.97 -3.37
C LYS A 412 -12.44 17.16 -2.40
N GLU A 413 -13.50 17.28 -1.62
CA GLU A 413 -13.70 18.36 -0.64
C GLU A 413 -12.68 18.30 0.51
N GLU A 414 -12.15 17.12 0.81
CA GLU A 414 -11.12 16.94 1.83
C GLU A 414 -9.69 17.13 1.29
N LEU A 415 -9.52 17.25 -0.04
CA LEU A 415 -8.21 17.45 -0.66
C LEU A 415 -7.81 18.91 -0.55
N ILE A 416 -6.70 19.19 0.14
CA ILE A 416 -6.21 20.56 0.32
C ILE A 416 -5.89 21.28 -1.00
N SER A 417 -5.54 20.52 -2.03
CA SER A 417 -5.19 21.05 -3.34
C SER A 417 -6.39 21.19 -4.30
N TYR A 418 -7.59 20.73 -3.87
CA TYR A 418 -8.79 20.85 -4.68
C TYR A 418 -9.28 22.30 -4.64
N ASN A 419 -9.28 22.97 -5.79
CA ASN A 419 -9.65 24.38 -5.97
C ASN A 419 -8.78 25.40 -5.22
N SER A 420 -7.62 25.02 -4.69
CA SER A 420 -6.72 25.93 -3.96
C SER A 420 -5.40 26.15 -4.70
N ASN A 421 -4.93 27.38 -4.71
CA ASN A 421 -3.58 27.72 -5.18
C ASN A 421 -2.54 27.55 -4.07
N GLU A 422 -1.25 27.64 -4.40
CA GLU A 422 -0.16 27.39 -3.45
C GLU A 422 -0.11 28.40 -2.31
N CYS A 423 -0.50 29.67 -2.55
CA CYS A 423 -0.56 30.69 -1.51
C CYS A 423 -1.68 30.42 -0.49
N GLU A 424 -2.84 29.94 -0.96
CA GLU A 424 -3.96 29.55 -0.10
C GLU A 424 -3.60 28.32 0.74
N ILE A 425 -3.01 27.31 0.12
CA ILE A 425 -2.53 26.10 0.81
C ILE A 425 -1.49 26.48 1.87
N ALA A 426 -0.52 27.36 1.53
CA ALA A 426 0.48 27.81 2.48
C ALA A 426 -0.15 28.47 3.73
N LYS A 427 -1.12 29.36 3.54
CA LYS A 427 -1.87 29.99 4.64
C LYS A 427 -2.60 28.95 5.50
N GLU A 428 -3.25 28.00 4.87
CA GLU A 428 -4.04 26.98 5.58
C GLU A 428 -3.18 26.08 6.47
N ILE A 429 -1.99 25.65 5.97
CA ILE A 429 -1.07 24.80 6.75
C ILE A 429 -0.12 25.60 7.63
N GLY A 430 -0.10 26.93 7.51
CA GLY A 430 0.77 27.82 8.28
C GLY A 430 2.23 27.86 7.80
N ALA A 431 2.49 27.48 6.53
CA ALA A 431 3.78 27.58 5.89
C ALA A 431 4.03 28.99 5.33
N ASP A 432 5.30 29.35 5.18
CA ASP A 432 5.69 30.62 4.54
C ASP A 432 5.64 30.52 3.00
N SER A 433 5.82 29.32 2.45
CA SER A 433 5.50 28.99 1.05
C SER A 433 5.26 27.51 0.86
N VAL A 434 4.53 27.16 -0.22
CA VAL A 434 4.34 25.77 -0.66
C VAL A 434 4.72 25.66 -2.13
N LYS A 435 5.35 24.55 -2.50
CA LYS A 435 5.60 24.21 -3.90
C LYS A 435 5.40 22.71 -4.11
N PHE A 436 4.83 22.36 -5.26
CA PHE A 436 4.63 21.00 -5.71
C PHE A 436 5.48 20.73 -6.95
N LEU A 437 5.88 19.45 -7.11
CA LEU A 437 6.45 19.02 -8.38
C LEU A 437 5.42 19.19 -9.49
N SER A 438 5.84 19.64 -10.67
CA SER A 438 4.94 19.75 -11.81
C SER A 438 4.58 18.36 -12.39
N LEU A 439 3.47 18.28 -13.13
CA LEU A 439 3.13 17.05 -13.87
C LEU A 439 4.14 16.77 -15.00
N GLU A 440 4.74 17.81 -15.55
CA GLU A 440 5.76 17.73 -16.58
C GLU A 440 7.03 17.10 -16.01
N ASP A 441 7.52 17.60 -14.87
CA ASP A 441 8.71 17.06 -14.20
C ASP A 441 8.46 15.62 -13.69
N LEU A 442 7.25 15.33 -13.19
CA LEU A 442 6.87 13.96 -12.84
C LEU A 442 6.95 13.04 -14.07
N GLY A 443 6.63 13.58 -15.25
CA GLY A 443 6.72 12.89 -16.53
C GLY A 443 8.13 12.49 -16.91
N LEU A 444 9.16 13.22 -16.47
CA LEU A 444 10.56 12.87 -16.73
C LEU A 444 11.00 11.60 -15.99
N VAL A 445 10.38 11.30 -14.85
CA VAL A 445 10.67 10.11 -14.06
C VAL A 445 9.76 8.94 -14.45
N PHE A 446 8.51 9.24 -14.74
CA PHE A 446 7.47 8.27 -15.08
C PHE A 446 6.96 8.52 -16.50
N ASP A 447 7.81 8.29 -17.48
CA ASP A 447 7.52 8.55 -18.89
C ASP A 447 6.49 7.57 -19.49
N GLY A 448 5.78 8.05 -20.50
CA GLY A 448 4.84 7.26 -21.30
C GLY A 448 3.49 6.95 -20.62
N PRO A 449 2.63 6.22 -21.34
CA PRO A 449 1.24 5.94 -20.93
C PRO A 449 1.10 4.83 -19.89
N LEU A 450 2.18 4.12 -19.58
CA LEU A 450 2.20 2.96 -18.66
C LEU A 450 1.98 3.32 -17.19
N TRP A 451 1.93 4.62 -16.85
CA TRP A 451 1.83 5.10 -15.48
C TRP A 451 0.48 5.76 -15.20
N CYS A 452 -0.20 5.29 -14.16
CA CYS A 452 -1.43 5.91 -13.68
C CYS A 452 -1.12 7.18 -12.89
N ARG A 453 -1.67 8.32 -13.36
CA ARG A 453 -1.55 9.66 -12.75
C ARG A 453 -2.91 10.30 -12.48
N ASN A 454 -3.99 9.52 -12.47
CA ASN A 454 -5.38 10.03 -12.45
C ASN A 454 -5.71 10.92 -11.25
N CYS A 455 -5.01 10.73 -10.11
CA CYS A 455 -5.19 11.55 -8.92
C CYS A 455 -4.69 13.01 -9.09
N PHE A 456 -3.86 13.28 -10.08
CA PHE A 456 -3.29 14.60 -10.37
C PHE A 456 -3.96 15.30 -11.56
N LEU A 457 -4.81 14.61 -12.33
CA LEU A 457 -5.42 15.13 -13.55
C LEU A 457 -6.83 15.67 -13.29
N LYS A 458 -7.24 16.76 -13.99
CA LYS A 458 -8.59 17.31 -13.91
C LYS A 458 -9.62 16.33 -14.49
N GLU A 459 -9.30 15.73 -15.62
CA GLU A 459 -10.09 14.68 -16.27
C GLU A 459 -9.40 13.33 -16.07
N ARG A 460 -10.20 12.31 -15.77
CA ARG A 460 -9.68 10.94 -15.61
C ARG A 460 -9.52 10.33 -16.99
N LEU A 461 -8.35 9.78 -17.26
CA LEU A 461 -8.07 8.99 -18.46
C LEU A 461 -8.70 7.59 -18.35
#